data_c210825fc80eb0f5abe8322f5306a2d7
#
_entry.id   c210825fc80eb0f5abe8322f5306a2d7
#
_cell.length_a   1.000
_cell.length_b   1.000
_cell.length_c   1.000
_cell.angle_alpha   90.00
_cell.angle_beta   90.00
_cell.angle_gamma   90.00
#
_symmetry.space_group_name_H-M   'P 1'
#
loop_
_entity.id
_entity.type
_entity.pdbx_description
1 polymer ?
#
loop_
_entity_poly.entity_id
_entity_poly.type
_entity_poly.pdbx_seq_one_letter_code
_entity_poly.pdbx_strand_id
1 'polypeptide(L)'
;MQNLQSAFGVFAILALAFLISEDRRAVAWRQAAIGLGVTFALALLMLKIPQVKLAFAWINQAVNAIAAATTAGTSFVFGYVGGGAPPFDLKVPGAQFIFAFQALPVVLVMSVLSSLLFYWRIMPPIVRGFSFALERTLGVGGAVGLSTAANIFVGQVEAPLFIRPYLAKLSRGELFVVMTGGMAGIAGTVFVLYATILGPAIPDAAGHIVVCSVLGAPAAILVSLLMVPDPALVRTGGRLGEVEQAAESTMDAIVKGTGAGLELLLNIVAMLIVFIALVYLANAMLGLLPDFFGAPLTLQRALGWIMAPICWLMGIPWSQAVTAGGLMGIKTVLNELIAYLQLAALPADALDPRSRLIMLYAMCGFANFGSLGIMIAGLATMAPERRQDVVSLGLKSIVSGTLTTCLLGAIVGVLN
;
A
#
# COMPACT_ATOMS: atom_id res chain seq x y z
N MET A 1 27.53 -7.38 -4.26
CA MET A 1 27.37 -6.17 -5.11
C MET A 1 25.95 -5.62 -5.06
N GLN A 2 24.91 -6.46 -5.12
CA GLN A 2 23.50 -5.99 -5.11
C GLN A 2 23.07 -5.25 -3.83
N ASN A 3 23.59 -5.64 -2.65
CA ASN A 3 23.29 -4.93 -1.39
C ASN A 3 23.90 -3.52 -1.37
N LEU A 4 25.09 -3.33 -1.96
CA LEU A 4 25.70 -2.01 -2.12
C LEU A 4 24.91 -1.15 -3.10
N GLN A 5 24.38 -1.74 -4.17
CA GLN A 5 23.49 -1.07 -5.11
C GLN A 5 22.21 -0.59 -4.40
N SER A 6 21.57 -1.44 -3.60
CA SER A 6 20.40 -1.07 -2.80
C SER A 6 20.74 0.03 -1.78
N ALA A 7 21.90 -0.05 -1.13
CA ALA A 7 22.34 0.98 -0.19
C ALA A 7 22.55 2.34 -0.90
N PHE A 8 23.18 2.35 -2.08
CA PHE A 8 23.25 3.53 -2.93
C PHE A 8 21.85 4.05 -3.29
N GLY A 9 20.92 3.12 -3.61
CA GLY A 9 19.53 3.44 -3.94
C GLY A 9 18.78 4.13 -2.81
N VAL A 10 18.99 3.73 -1.54
CA VAL A 10 18.42 4.42 -0.38
C VAL A 10 18.77 5.91 -0.41
N PHE A 11 20.06 6.24 -0.58
CA PHE A 11 20.50 7.63 -0.63
C PHE A 11 20.02 8.34 -1.91
N ALA A 12 20.01 7.66 -3.06
CA ALA A 12 19.57 8.24 -4.32
C ALA A 12 18.06 8.57 -4.29
N ILE A 13 17.22 7.70 -3.73
CA ILE A 13 15.77 7.94 -3.58
C ILE A 13 15.52 9.12 -2.64
N LEU A 14 16.25 9.23 -1.53
CA LEU A 14 16.16 10.38 -0.62
C LEU A 14 16.66 11.66 -1.28
N ALA A 15 17.73 11.58 -2.07
CA ALA A 15 18.22 12.72 -2.86
C ALA A 15 17.18 13.17 -3.90
N LEU A 16 16.48 12.24 -4.57
CA LEU A 16 15.38 12.56 -5.48
C LEU A 16 14.24 13.28 -4.73
N ALA A 17 13.84 12.79 -3.55
CA ALA A 17 12.83 13.47 -2.71
C ALA A 17 13.28 14.89 -2.34
N PHE A 18 14.54 15.10 -1.98
CA PHE A 18 15.11 16.40 -1.67
C PHE A 18 15.19 17.31 -2.90
N LEU A 19 15.53 16.78 -4.08
CA LEU A 19 15.64 17.56 -5.32
C LEU A 19 14.30 18.17 -5.74
N ILE A 20 13.18 17.48 -5.47
CA ILE A 20 11.81 17.93 -5.77
C ILE A 20 11.14 18.65 -4.59
N SER A 21 11.93 19.01 -3.55
CA SER A 21 11.45 19.73 -2.37
C SER A 21 10.89 21.12 -2.74
N GLU A 22 9.80 21.51 -2.08
CA GLU A 22 9.23 22.86 -2.19
C GLU A 22 10.16 23.93 -1.60
N ASP A 23 10.84 23.61 -0.49
CA ASP A 23 11.83 24.49 0.14
C ASP A 23 12.99 23.67 0.71
N ARG A 24 14.05 23.55 -0.08
CA ARG A 24 15.25 22.81 0.31
C ARG A 24 15.97 23.37 1.55
N ARG A 25 15.78 24.66 1.86
CA ARG A 25 16.43 25.32 3.01
C ARG A 25 15.70 25.04 4.32
N ALA A 26 14.42 24.76 4.24
CA ALA A 26 13.58 24.44 5.41
C ALA A 26 13.65 22.99 5.83
N VAL A 27 14.38 22.13 5.10
CA VAL A 27 14.47 20.69 5.41
C VAL A 27 15.10 20.45 6.78
N ALA A 28 14.35 19.77 7.65
CA ALA A 28 14.79 19.40 8.99
C ALA A 28 15.66 18.13 8.95
N TRP A 29 16.93 18.26 8.58
CA TRP A 29 17.87 17.15 8.39
C TRP A 29 17.99 16.21 9.59
N ARG A 30 17.90 16.74 10.81
CA ARG A 30 17.92 15.94 12.03
C ARG A 30 16.73 14.99 12.08
N GLN A 31 15.53 15.47 11.76
CA GLN A 31 14.32 14.63 11.74
C GLN A 31 14.35 13.63 10.59
N ALA A 32 14.86 14.02 9.43
CA ALA A 32 15.06 13.12 8.29
C ALA A 32 16.05 11.99 8.64
N ALA A 33 17.16 12.27 9.30
CA ALA A 33 18.12 11.26 9.74
C ALA A 33 17.51 10.31 10.79
N ILE A 34 16.73 10.84 11.74
CA ILE A 34 16.01 10.03 12.73
C ILE A 34 14.98 9.14 12.01
N GLY A 35 14.21 9.69 11.06
CA GLY A 35 13.23 8.95 10.26
C GLY A 35 13.85 7.77 9.50
N LEU A 36 15.00 8.00 8.84
CA LEU A 36 15.74 6.94 8.19
C LEU A 36 16.24 5.90 9.19
N GLY A 37 16.81 6.34 10.30
CA GLY A 37 17.33 5.47 11.36
C GLY A 37 16.21 4.59 11.96
N VAL A 38 15.05 5.17 12.26
CA VAL A 38 13.87 4.45 12.78
C VAL A 38 13.36 3.44 11.75
N THR A 39 13.21 3.84 10.49
CA THR A 39 12.75 2.94 9.42
C THR A 39 13.71 1.77 9.25
N PHE A 40 15.03 2.03 9.21
CA PHE A 40 16.04 0.99 9.06
C PHE A 40 16.12 0.07 10.28
N ALA A 41 16.06 0.62 11.50
CA ALA A 41 16.07 -0.15 12.74
C ALA A 41 14.84 -1.07 12.85
N LEU A 42 13.65 -0.56 12.51
CA LEU A 42 12.43 -1.37 12.45
C LEU A 42 12.53 -2.46 11.38
N ALA A 43 13.06 -2.15 10.19
CA ALA A 43 13.28 -3.13 9.13
C ALA A 43 14.24 -4.24 9.59
N LEU A 44 15.35 -3.87 10.23
CA LEU A 44 16.30 -4.84 10.79
C LEU A 44 15.63 -5.72 11.85
N LEU A 45 14.90 -5.11 12.77
CA LEU A 45 14.18 -5.82 13.82
C LEU A 45 13.15 -6.79 13.25
N MET A 46 12.34 -6.34 12.31
CA MET A 46 11.23 -7.15 11.77
C MET A 46 11.72 -8.24 10.80
N LEU A 47 12.81 -8.02 10.06
CA LEU A 47 13.28 -8.97 9.05
C LEU A 47 14.38 -9.92 9.53
N LYS A 48 15.18 -9.53 10.54
CA LYS A 48 16.34 -10.30 10.97
C LYS A 48 16.14 -11.03 12.30
N ILE A 49 15.20 -10.59 13.15
CA ILE A 49 14.99 -11.24 14.45
C ILE A 49 14.18 -12.54 14.26
N PRO A 50 14.71 -13.71 14.69
CA PRO A 50 14.04 -15.00 14.51
C PRO A 50 12.64 -15.08 15.15
N GLN A 51 12.44 -14.42 16.30
CA GLN A 51 11.16 -14.38 17.00
C GLN A 51 10.07 -13.69 16.17
N VAL A 52 10.43 -12.69 15.38
CA VAL A 52 9.48 -12.02 14.48
C VAL A 52 9.11 -12.91 13.30
N LYS A 53 10.04 -13.76 12.83
CA LYS A 53 9.72 -14.76 11.80
C LYS A 53 8.70 -15.79 12.30
N LEU A 54 8.71 -16.13 13.59
CA LEU A 54 7.65 -16.98 14.18
C LEU A 54 6.30 -16.27 14.13
N ALA A 55 6.26 -14.95 14.36
CA ALA A 55 5.02 -14.18 14.20
C ALA A 55 4.49 -14.22 12.77
N PHE A 56 5.37 -14.28 11.74
CA PHE A 56 4.93 -14.44 10.35
C PHE A 56 4.16 -15.75 10.12
N ALA A 57 4.59 -16.82 10.76
CA ALA A 57 3.86 -18.09 10.68
C ALA A 57 2.44 -17.98 11.26
N TRP A 58 2.28 -17.28 12.39
CA TRP A 58 0.96 -17.00 12.98
C TRP A 58 0.10 -16.11 12.07
N ILE A 59 0.71 -15.07 11.46
CA ILE A 59 0.02 -14.20 10.51
C ILE A 59 -0.44 -15.00 9.28
N ASN A 60 0.42 -15.83 8.70
CA ASN A 60 0.06 -16.69 7.58
C ASN A 60 -1.07 -17.67 7.94
N GLN A 61 -1.01 -18.25 9.15
CA GLN A 61 -2.09 -19.12 9.64
C GLN A 61 -3.41 -18.38 9.78
N ALA A 62 -3.40 -17.15 10.32
CA ALA A 62 -4.59 -16.31 10.42
C ALA A 62 -5.16 -15.95 9.04
N VAL A 63 -4.29 -15.58 8.09
CA VAL A 63 -4.67 -15.30 6.69
C VAL A 63 -5.33 -16.52 6.06
N ASN A 64 -4.72 -17.70 6.21
CA ASN A 64 -5.27 -18.95 5.68
C ASN A 64 -6.62 -19.30 6.32
N ALA A 65 -6.78 -19.08 7.63
CA ALA A 65 -8.05 -19.31 8.33
C ALA A 65 -9.15 -18.37 7.82
N ILE A 66 -8.84 -17.09 7.60
CA ILE A 66 -9.80 -16.11 7.05
C ILE A 66 -10.15 -16.47 5.60
N ALA A 67 -9.17 -16.86 4.79
CA ALA A 67 -9.41 -17.30 3.41
C ALA A 67 -10.30 -18.56 3.37
N ALA A 68 -10.04 -19.56 4.23
CA ALA A 68 -10.86 -20.77 4.35
C ALA A 68 -12.28 -20.45 4.81
N ALA A 69 -12.45 -19.57 5.82
CA ALA A 69 -13.75 -19.11 6.28
C ALA A 69 -14.54 -18.39 5.16
N THR A 70 -13.83 -17.56 4.38
CA THR A 70 -14.42 -16.89 3.22
C THR A 70 -14.89 -17.92 2.19
N THR A 71 -14.05 -18.91 1.86
CA THR A 71 -14.39 -19.98 0.91
C THR A 71 -15.60 -20.80 1.40
N ALA A 72 -15.73 -21.06 2.70
CA ALA A 72 -16.91 -21.72 3.26
C ALA A 72 -18.20 -20.90 3.00
N GLY A 73 -18.13 -19.58 3.18
CA GLY A 73 -19.27 -18.69 2.88
C GLY A 73 -19.58 -18.62 1.38
N THR A 74 -18.56 -18.43 0.53
CA THR A 74 -18.76 -18.30 -0.92
C THR A 74 -19.21 -19.59 -1.58
N SER A 75 -18.69 -20.73 -1.14
CA SER A 75 -19.14 -22.05 -1.64
C SER A 75 -20.58 -22.34 -1.23
N PHE A 76 -21.03 -21.92 -0.03
CA PHE A 76 -22.42 -22.04 0.39
C PHE A 76 -23.34 -21.18 -0.48
N VAL A 77 -22.98 -19.93 -0.76
CA VAL A 77 -23.84 -18.99 -1.51
C VAL A 77 -23.80 -19.25 -3.02
N PHE A 78 -22.61 -19.52 -3.59
CA PHE A 78 -22.39 -19.59 -5.04
C PHE A 78 -22.09 -21.02 -5.53
N GLY A 79 -22.08 -22.02 -4.66
CA GLY A 79 -21.77 -23.40 -5.03
C GLY A 79 -20.36 -23.54 -5.60
N TYR A 80 -20.21 -24.29 -6.68
CA TYR A 80 -18.89 -24.53 -7.32
C TYR A 80 -18.23 -23.26 -7.87
N VAL A 81 -18.99 -22.24 -8.26
CA VAL A 81 -18.46 -20.94 -8.71
C VAL A 81 -17.74 -20.24 -7.55
N GLY A 82 -18.22 -20.40 -6.33
CA GLY A 82 -17.63 -19.86 -5.11
C GLY A 82 -16.54 -20.74 -4.46
N GLY A 83 -16.09 -21.79 -5.15
CA GLY A 83 -15.00 -22.67 -4.66
C GLY A 83 -15.49 -24.00 -4.09
N GLY A 84 -16.80 -24.32 -4.17
CA GLY A 84 -17.34 -25.64 -3.84
C GLY A 84 -16.94 -26.71 -4.86
N ALA A 85 -17.20 -27.97 -4.53
CA ALA A 85 -16.91 -29.08 -5.43
C ALA A 85 -17.74 -28.97 -6.73
N PRO A 86 -17.11 -29.03 -7.92
CA PRO A 86 -17.84 -28.97 -9.18
C PRO A 86 -18.62 -30.27 -9.42
N PRO A 87 -19.82 -30.21 -10.04
CA PRO A 87 -20.61 -31.39 -10.39
C PRO A 87 -20.14 -32.07 -11.68
N PHE A 88 -18.93 -31.74 -12.17
CA PHE A 88 -18.34 -32.25 -13.41
C PHE A 88 -16.83 -32.40 -13.26
N ASP A 89 -16.21 -33.24 -14.11
CA ASP A 89 -14.77 -33.44 -14.14
C ASP A 89 -14.05 -32.25 -14.79
N LEU A 90 -12.98 -31.78 -14.10
CA LEU A 90 -12.13 -30.70 -14.60
C LEU A 90 -11.09 -31.25 -15.56
N LYS A 91 -11.15 -30.85 -16.82
CA LYS A 91 -10.11 -31.19 -17.83
C LYS A 91 -8.78 -30.49 -17.54
N VAL A 92 -8.81 -29.31 -16.95
CA VAL A 92 -7.63 -28.51 -16.64
C VAL A 92 -7.67 -28.16 -15.14
N PRO A 93 -6.68 -28.58 -14.34
CA PRO A 93 -6.59 -28.17 -12.94
C PRO A 93 -6.55 -26.66 -12.81
N GLY A 94 -7.33 -26.10 -11.88
CA GLY A 94 -7.40 -24.64 -11.64
C GLY A 94 -8.34 -23.85 -12.55
N ALA A 95 -8.89 -24.46 -13.63
CA ALA A 95 -9.83 -23.77 -14.53
C ALA A 95 -11.13 -23.33 -13.84
N GLN A 96 -11.46 -23.90 -12.67
CA GLN A 96 -12.61 -23.50 -11.86
C GLN A 96 -12.37 -22.24 -11.02
N PHE A 97 -11.13 -21.71 -10.97
CA PHE A 97 -10.84 -20.53 -10.16
C PHE A 97 -11.43 -19.27 -10.80
N ILE A 98 -12.45 -18.69 -10.13
CA ILE A 98 -13.08 -17.45 -10.56
C ILE A 98 -12.76 -16.37 -9.53
N PHE A 99 -11.87 -15.46 -9.90
CA PHE A 99 -11.31 -14.44 -9.01
C PHE A 99 -12.40 -13.62 -8.29
N ALA A 100 -13.46 -13.21 -9.02
CA ALA A 100 -14.54 -12.39 -8.47
C ALA A 100 -15.36 -13.09 -7.39
N PHE A 101 -15.50 -14.43 -7.45
CA PHE A 101 -16.35 -15.20 -6.53
C PHE A 101 -15.55 -15.98 -5.48
N GLN A 102 -14.24 -16.17 -5.68
CA GLN A 102 -13.42 -16.99 -4.78
C GLN A 102 -12.39 -16.17 -4.00
N ALA A 103 -11.74 -15.19 -4.63
CA ALA A 103 -10.72 -14.39 -3.97
C ALA A 103 -11.24 -13.04 -3.45
N LEU A 104 -11.94 -12.28 -4.29
CA LEU A 104 -12.41 -10.92 -3.91
C LEU A 104 -13.35 -10.90 -2.70
N PRO A 105 -14.24 -11.89 -2.45
CA PRO A 105 -15.14 -11.82 -1.29
C PRO A 105 -14.45 -11.80 0.07
N VAL A 106 -13.16 -12.12 0.16
CA VAL A 106 -12.39 -11.95 1.41
C VAL A 106 -12.43 -10.50 1.92
N VAL A 107 -12.61 -9.54 1.03
CA VAL A 107 -12.75 -8.12 1.38
C VAL A 107 -13.98 -7.86 2.24
N LEU A 108 -15.10 -8.58 1.99
CA LEU A 108 -16.31 -8.52 2.83
C LEU A 108 -15.99 -8.95 4.26
N VAL A 109 -15.36 -10.12 4.41
CA VAL A 109 -15.01 -10.68 5.71
C VAL A 109 -14.03 -9.76 6.45
N MET A 110 -13.04 -9.24 5.76
CA MET A 110 -12.06 -8.31 6.34
C MET A 110 -12.70 -6.98 6.77
N SER A 111 -13.64 -6.45 6.01
CA SER A 111 -14.37 -5.23 6.38
C SER A 111 -15.20 -5.43 7.65
N VAL A 112 -15.87 -6.59 7.78
CA VAL A 112 -16.60 -6.96 8.99
C VAL A 112 -15.66 -7.12 10.18
N LEU A 113 -14.54 -7.85 10.01
CA LEU A 113 -13.56 -8.04 11.08
C LEU A 113 -12.95 -6.70 11.54
N SER A 114 -12.62 -5.82 10.61
CA SER A 114 -12.16 -4.47 10.93
C SER A 114 -13.19 -3.70 11.75
N SER A 115 -14.45 -3.68 11.30
CA SER A 115 -15.55 -3.02 12.00
C SER A 115 -15.74 -3.56 13.43
N LEU A 116 -15.68 -4.88 13.61
CA LEU A 116 -15.77 -5.54 14.92
C LEU A 116 -14.61 -5.17 15.84
N LEU A 117 -13.37 -5.19 15.34
CA LEU A 117 -12.18 -4.85 16.13
C LEU A 117 -12.20 -3.40 16.60
N PHE A 118 -12.76 -2.48 15.80
CA PHE A 118 -12.98 -1.10 16.22
C PHE A 118 -14.12 -0.98 17.23
N TYR A 119 -15.25 -1.66 17.00
CA TYR A 119 -16.39 -1.67 17.91
C TYR A 119 -16.02 -2.24 19.29
N TRP A 120 -15.28 -3.35 19.35
CA TRP A 120 -14.79 -3.95 20.60
C TRP A 120 -13.62 -3.17 21.24
N ARG A 121 -13.25 -2.02 20.67
CA ARG A 121 -12.16 -1.16 21.17
C ARG A 121 -10.80 -1.85 21.25
N ILE A 122 -10.56 -2.86 20.42
CA ILE A 122 -9.26 -3.55 20.33
C ILE A 122 -8.26 -2.69 19.53
N MET A 123 -8.71 -2.09 18.41
CA MET A 123 -7.86 -1.29 17.53
C MET A 123 -7.42 0.06 18.12
N PRO A 124 -8.27 0.85 18.81
CA PRO A 124 -7.88 2.17 19.29
C PRO A 124 -6.62 2.21 20.19
N PRO A 125 -6.42 1.31 21.18
CA PRO A 125 -5.19 1.32 21.98
C PRO A 125 -3.95 0.96 21.17
N ILE A 126 -4.07 0.09 20.15
CA ILE A 126 -2.97 -0.27 19.26
C ILE A 126 -2.55 0.95 18.44
N VAL A 127 -3.51 1.62 17.80
CA VAL A 127 -3.27 2.85 17.02
C VAL A 127 -2.64 3.95 17.91
N ARG A 128 -3.12 4.11 19.15
CA ARG A 128 -2.52 5.06 20.14
C ARG A 128 -1.06 4.73 20.44
N GLY A 129 -0.74 3.44 20.63
CA GLY A 129 0.63 2.99 20.88
C GLY A 129 1.57 3.37 19.71
N PHE A 130 1.17 3.10 18.48
CA PHE A 130 1.93 3.48 17.29
C PHE A 130 2.02 5.01 17.13
N SER A 131 0.92 5.75 17.36
CA SER A 131 0.92 7.22 17.33
C SER A 131 1.92 7.79 18.32
N PHE A 132 1.88 7.34 19.57
CA PHE A 132 2.82 7.77 20.62
C PHE A 132 4.28 7.49 20.22
N ALA A 133 4.56 6.32 19.65
CA ALA A 133 5.90 5.98 19.19
C ALA A 133 6.38 6.92 18.07
N LEU A 134 5.53 7.22 17.07
CA LEU A 134 5.85 8.13 15.97
C LEU A 134 6.04 9.58 16.47
N GLU A 135 5.17 10.06 17.35
CA GLU A 135 5.29 11.40 17.93
C GLU A 135 6.60 11.57 18.72
N ARG A 136 6.93 10.56 19.54
CA ARG A 136 8.13 10.65 20.40
C ARG A 136 9.43 10.48 19.62
N THR A 137 9.44 9.67 18.57
CA THR A 137 10.66 9.39 17.78
C THR A 137 10.88 10.41 16.68
N LEU A 138 9.84 10.71 15.91
CA LEU A 138 9.92 11.57 14.70
C LEU A 138 9.53 13.02 14.99
N GLY A 139 8.95 13.28 16.16
CA GLY A 139 8.58 14.63 16.57
C GLY A 139 7.46 15.25 15.74
N VAL A 140 6.59 14.44 15.14
CA VAL A 140 5.38 14.90 14.42
C VAL A 140 4.29 15.32 15.39
N GLY A 141 3.34 16.13 14.93
CA GLY A 141 2.15 16.49 15.71
C GLY A 141 1.27 15.29 16.01
N GLY A 142 0.55 15.32 17.15
CA GLY A 142 -0.30 14.21 17.59
C GLY A 142 -1.37 13.83 16.56
N ALA A 143 -1.97 14.80 15.87
CA ALA A 143 -2.93 14.54 14.80
C ALA A 143 -2.28 13.76 13.64
N VAL A 144 -1.10 14.17 13.21
CA VAL A 144 -0.35 13.51 12.12
C VAL A 144 0.09 12.11 12.54
N GLY A 145 0.67 11.97 13.73
CA GLY A 145 1.06 10.69 14.31
C GLY A 145 -0.11 9.72 14.36
N LEU A 146 -1.28 10.20 14.77
CA LEU A 146 -2.50 9.42 14.86
C LEU A 146 -3.01 8.94 13.51
N SER A 147 -3.12 9.85 12.52
CA SER A 147 -3.56 9.48 11.18
C SER A 147 -2.59 8.49 10.52
N THR A 148 -1.28 8.75 10.63
CA THR A 148 -0.25 7.87 10.06
C THR A 148 -0.25 6.49 10.72
N ALA A 149 -0.43 6.42 12.04
CA ALA A 149 -0.55 5.17 12.78
C ALA A 149 -1.84 4.41 12.43
N ALA A 150 -2.96 5.11 12.29
CA ALA A 150 -4.22 4.50 11.86
C ALA A 150 -4.10 3.89 10.47
N ASN A 151 -3.38 4.55 9.55
CA ASN A 151 -3.20 4.08 8.18
C ASN A 151 -2.45 2.74 8.05
N ILE A 152 -1.78 2.27 9.10
CA ILE A 152 -1.20 0.92 9.14
C ILE A 152 -2.31 -0.16 9.08
N PHE A 153 -3.50 0.16 9.59
CA PHE A 153 -4.60 -0.79 9.79
C PHE A 153 -5.83 -0.50 8.95
N VAL A 154 -6.06 0.78 8.59
CA VAL A 154 -7.23 1.23 7.82
C VAL A 154 -6.80 1.95 6.55
N GLY A 155 -7.75 2.25 5.67
CA GLY A 155 -7.46 2.86 4.37
C GLY A 155 -7.13 4.35 4.45
N GLN A 156 -6.75 4.88 3.28
CA GLN A 156 -6.29 6.27 3.12
C GLN A 156 -7.35 7.35 3.37
N VAL A 157 -8.64 6.98 3.38
CA VAL A 157 -9.75 7.87 3.68
C VAL A 157 -10.20 7.70 5.13
N GLU A 158 -10.18 6.49 5.65
CA GLU A 158 -10.59 6.17 7.01
C GLU A 158 -9.58 6.70 8.04
N ALA A 159 -8.28 6.63 7.75
CA ALA A 159 -7.26 7.12 8.67
C ALA A 159 -7.39 8.63 8.99
N PRO A 160 -7.62 9.53 8.03
CA PRO A 160 -7.91 10.94 8.29
C PRO A 160 -9.20 11.20 9.08
N LEU A 161 -10.19 10.30 9.07
CA LEU A 161 -11.40 10.46 9.89
C LEU A 161 -11.09 10.56 11.39
N PHE A 162 -10.05 9.85 11.87
CA PHE A 162 -9.63 9.93 13.28
C PHE A 162 -9.13 11.32 13.69
N ILE A 163 -8.73 12.11 12.71
CA ILE A 163 -8.21 13.47 12.94
C ILE A 163 -9.08 14.55 12.30
N ARG A 164 -10.31 14.23 11.90
CA ARG A 164 -11.24 15.15 11.22
C ARG A 164 -11.33 16.53 11.88
N PRO A 165 -11.45 16.67 13.24
CA PRO A 165 -11.52 17.97 13.89
C PRO A 165 -10.25 18.82 13.75
N TYR A 166 -9.14 18.19 13.36
CA TYR A 166 -7.83 18.84 13.25
C TYR A 166 -7.45 19.14 11.79
N LEU A 167 -8.10 18.52 10.78
CA LEU A 167 -7.74 18.63 9.37
C LEU A 167 -7.65 20.08 8.89
N ALA A 168 -8.60 20.91 9.31
CA ALA A 168 -8.62 22.33 8.97
C ALA A 168 -7.41 23.12 9.51
N LYS A 169 -6.83 22.65 10.63
CA LYS A 169 -5.75 23.32 11.35
C LYS A 169 -4.36 22.80 10.99
N LEU A 170 -4.28 21.71 10.21
CA LEU A 170 -2.99 21.14 9.79
C LEU A 170 -2.23 22.17 8.95
N SER A 171 -0.93 22.28 9.18
CA SER A 171 -0.05 22.99 8.26
C SER A 171 -0.03 22.30 6.89
N ARG A 172 0.54 22.95 5.87
CA ARG A 172 0.71 22.36 4.54
C ARG A 172 1.58 21.10 4.59
N GLY A 173 2.68 21.14 5.36
CA GLY A 173 3.56 20.00 5.56
C GLY A 173 2.87 18.85 6.29
N GLU A 174 2.13 19.14 7.37
CA GLU A 174 1.34 18.15 8.11
C GLU A 174 0.28 17.47 7.24
N LEU A 175 -0.46 18.26 6.45
CA LEU A 175 -1.44 17.72 5.50
C LEU A 175 -0.77 16.81 4.46
N PHE A 176 0.43 17.20 3.98
CA PHE A 176 1.18 16.38 3.03
C PHE A 176 1.67 15.06 3.66
N VAL A 177 2.06 15.05 4.94
CA VAL A 177 2.38 13.80 5.64
C VAL A 177 1.17 12.86 5.68
N VAL A 178 -0.02 13.39 6.00
CA VAL A 178 -1.28 12.59 6.02
C VAL A 178 -1.56 12.01 4.63
N MET A 179 -1.44 12.82 3.58
CA MET A 179 -1.65 12.39 2.19
C MET A 179 -0.61 11.35 1.76
N THR A 180 0.66 11.58 2.08
CA THR A 180 1.75 10.62 1.76
C THR A 180 1.56 9.30 2.51
N GLY A 181 1.17 9.34 3.78
CA GLY A 181 0.84 8.15 4.57
C GLY A 181 -0.25 7.31 3.88
N GLY A 182 -1.32 7.96 3.43
CA GLY A 182 -2.39 7.32 2.67
C GLY A 182 -1.91 6.68 1.35
N MET A 183 -0.98 7.34 0.65
CA MET A 183 -0.42 6.83 -0.60
C MET A 183 0.62 5.73 -0.42
N ALA A 184 1.38 5.76 0.66
CA ALA A 184 2.47 4.81 0.94
C ALA A 184 2.00 3.54 1.65
N GLY A 185 0.79 3.50 2.18
CA GLY A 185 0.20 2.36 2.88
C GLY A 185 -0.83 1.61 2.04
N ILE A 186 -1.27 0.48 2.55
CA ILE A 186 -2.43 -0.27 2.07
C ILE A 186 -3.49 -0.37 3.17
N ALA A 187 -4.75 -0.56 2.79
CA ALA A 187 -5.81 -0.79 3.76
C ALA A 187 -5.77 -2.22 4.32
N GLY A 188 -6.04 -2.36 5.62
CA GLY A 188 -6.14 -3.68 6.26
C GLY A 188 -7.21 -4.57 5.63
N THR A 189 -8.25 -3.99 5.04
CA THR A 189 -9.35 -4.71 4.36
C THR A 189 -8.88 -5.50 3.12
N VAL A 190 -7.82 -5.06 2.44
CA VAL A 190 -7.25 -5.74 1.26
C VAL A 190 -6.02 -6.58 1.59
N PHE A 191 -5.55 -6.56 2.83
CA PHE A 191 -4.35 -7.26 3.29
C PHE A 191 -4.39 -8.77 2.96
N VAL A 192 -5.46 -9.46 3.36
CA VAL A 192 -5.60 -10.90 3.15
C VAL A 192 -5.70 -11.23 1.66
N LEU A 193 -6.37 -10.38 0.87
CA LEU A 193 -6.45 -10.54 -0.58
C LEU A 193 -5.05 -10.53 -1.22
N TYR A 194 -4.21 -9.53 -0.87
CA TYR A 194 -2.84 -9.45 -1.42
C TYR A 194 -1.95 -10.58 -0.94
N ALA A 195 -2.08 -10.98 0.33
CA ALA A 195 -1.35 -12.11 0.87
C ALA A 195 -1.71 -13.43 0.16
N THR A 196 -2.98 -13.63 -0.17
CA THR A 196 -3.46 -14.80 -0.92
C THR A 196 -2.95 -14.81 -2.36
N ILE A 197 -2.94 -13.64 -3.03
CA ILE A 197 -2.44 -13.51 -4.41
C ILE A 197 -0.93 -13.79 -4.47
N LEU A 198 -0.17 -13.24 -3.55
CA LEU A 198 1.30 -13.30 -3.57
C LEU A 198 1.88 -14.56 -2.92
N GLY A 199 1.13 -15.23 -2.04
CA GLY A 199 1.60 -16.41 -1.30
C GLY A 199 2.23 -17.51 -2.17
N PRO A 200 1.67 -17.87 -3.33
CA PRO A 200 2.28 -18.82 -4.24
C PRO A 200 3.61 -18.37 -4.87
N ALA A 201 3.83 -17.07 -5.01
CA ALA A 201 5.00 -16.49 -5.68
C ALA A 201 6.09 -16.02 -4.71
N ILE A 202 5.72 -15.68 -3.48
CA ILE A 202 6.64 -15.12 -2.47
C ILE A 202 6.35 -15.80 -1.13
N PRO A 203 7.32 -16.57 -0.57
CA PRO A 203 7.19 -17.14 0.76
C PRO A 203 6.92 -16.04 1.81
N ASP A 204 6.08 -16.34 2.80
CA ASP A 204 5.74 -15.43 3.90
C ASP A 204 5.19 -14.06 3.46
N ALA A 205 4.55 -13.98 2.28
CA ALA A 205 4.03 -12.73 1.72
C ALA A 205 3.18 -11.93 2.71
N ALA A 206 2.31 -12.60 3.50
CA ALA A 206 1.50 -11.93 4.52
C ALA A 206 2.36 -11.23 5.58
N GLY A 207 3.40 -11.89 6.09
CA GLY A 207 4.35 -11.29 7.02
C GLY A 207 5.05 -10.07 6.42
N HIS A 208 5.50 -10.18 5.18
CA HIS A 208 6.15 -9.08 4.48
C HIS A 208 5.22 -7.88 4.24
N ILE A 209 3.94 -8.11 3.94
CA ILE A 209 2.94 -7.03 3.77
C ILE A 209 2.72 -6.30 5.11
N VAL A 210 2.63 -7.01 6.24
CA VAL A 210 2.53 -6.37 7.58
C VAL A 210 3.77 -5.54 7.86
N VAL A 211 4.97 -6.07 7.59
CA VAL A 211 6.23 -5.31 7.73
C VAL A 211 6.19 -4.04 6.87
N CYS A 212 5.75 -4.15 5.61
CA CYS A 212 5.63 -3.02 4.71
C CYS A 212 4.71 -1.93 5.29
N SER A 213 3.54 -2.31 5.81
CA SER A 213 2.59 -1.36 6.42
C SER A 213 3.18 -0.65 7.63
N VAL A 214 3.88 -1.38 8.51
CA VAL A 214 4.53 -0.79 9.69
C VAL A 214 5.69 0.13 9.31
N LEU A 215 6.55 -0.28 8.37
CA LEU A 215 7.68 0.54 7.91
C LEU A 215 7.20 1.73 7.06
N GLY A 216 6.06 1.61 6.40
CA GLY A 216 5.47 2.67 5.58
C GLY A 216 5.22 3.95 6.35
N ALA A 217 4.80 3.85 7.63
CA ALA A 217 4.50 4.99 8.47
C ALA A 217 5.72 5.94 8.70
N PRO A 218 6.83 5.49 9.29
CA PRO A 218 8.00 6.35 9.47
C PRO A 218 8.66 6.76 8.14
N ALA A 219 8.64 5.90 7.13
CA ALA A 219 9.18 6.22 5.80
C ALA A 219 8.36 7.32 5.10
N ALA A 220 7.02 7.28 5.20
CA ALA A 220 6.15 8.32 4.65
C ALA A 220 6.41 9.69 5.30
N ILE A 221 6.57 9.70 6.62
CA ILE A 221 6.94 10.93 7.36
C ILE A 221 8.29 11.45 6.85
N LEU A 222 9.30 10.57 6.75
CA LEU A 222 10.64 10.94 6.26
C LEU A 222 10.59 11.57 4.86
N VAL A 223 9.95 10.91 3.90
CA VAL A 223 9.89 11.40 2.52
C VAL A 223 9.09 12.70 2.45
N SER A 224 8.02 12.82 3.21
CA SER A 224 7.21 14.06 3.28
C SER A 224 7.99 15.24 3.80
N LEU A 225 8.78 15.06 4.86
CA LEU A 225 9.62 16.10 5.45
C LEU A 225 10.71 16.61 4.47
N LEU A 226 11.14 15.76 3.53
CA LEU A 226 12.08 16.16 2.48
C LEU A 226 11.39 16.92 1.35
N MET A 227 10.17 16.51 0.96
CA MET A 227 9.47 17.05 -0.21
C MET A 227 8.65 18.32 0.08
N VAL A 228 7.99 18.36 1.23
CA VAL A 228 7.19 19.53 1.68
C VAL A 228 7.53 19.80 3.15
N PRO A 229 8.71 20.38 3.39
CA PRO A 229 9.14 20.71 4.75
C PRO A 229 8.25 21.82 5.32
N ASP A 230 8.03 21.76 6.63
CA ASP A 230 7.30 22.78 7.37
C ASP A 230 8.29 23.65 8.15
N PRO A 231 8.58 24.88 7.69
CA PRO A 231 9.57 25.73 8.34
C PRO A 231 9.16 26.17 9.75
N ALA A 232 7.87 26.21 10.03
CA ALA A 232 7.36 26.66 11.33
C ALA A 232 7.41 25.57 12.39
N LEU A 233 7.72 24.30 12.02
CA LEU A 233 7.63 23.13 12.91
C LEU A 233 6.32 23.10 13.72
N VAL A 234 5.25 23.59 13.09
CA VAL A 234 3.92 23.61 13.70
C VAL A 234 3.51 22.18 13.96
N ARG A 235 3.19 21.89 15.20
CA ARG A 235 2.73 20.58 15.64
C ARG A 235 1.27 20.71 16.03
N THR A 236 0.39 20.27 15.16
CA THR A 236 -1.02 20.19 15.51
C THR A 236 -1.21 19.10 16.54
N GLY A 237 -1.47 19.50 17.79
CA GLY A 237 -1.84 18.59 18.84
C GLY A 237 -3.08 17.81 18.42
N GLY A 238 -3.10 16.51 18.63
CA GLY A 238 -4.26 15.65 18.40
C GLY A 238 -4.30 14.63 19.52
N ARG A 239 -5.44 14.53 20.19
CA ARG A 239 -5.75 13.35 20.99
C ARG A 239 -6.77 12.56 20.19
N LEU A 240 -6.70 11.22 20.28
CA LEU A 240 -7.88 10.43 19.94
C LEU A 240 -9.01 11.02 20.81
N GLY A 241 -9.84 11.87 20.18
CA GLY A 241 -11.17 12.09 20.68
C GLY A 241 -11.83 10.72 20.86
N GLU A 242 -12.89 10.64 21.61
CA GLU A 242 -13.70 9.42 21.55
C GLU A 242 -14.02 9.21 20.08
N VAL A 243 -13.40 8.18 19.47
CA VAL A 243 -13.78 7.72 18.14
C VAL A 243 -15.26 7.42 18.27
N GLU A 244 -16.08 8.28 17.68
CA GLU A 244 -17.52 8.11 17.68
C GLU A 244 -17.77 6.66 17.29
N GLN A 245 -18.36 5.88 18.18
CA GLN A 245 -18.59 4.48 17.92
C GLN A 245 -19.50 4.41 16.70
N ALA A 246 -18.93 4.06 15.57
CA ALA A 246 -19.65 3.95 14.32
C ALA A 246 -20.79 2.91 14.36
N ALA A 247 -20.78 2.03 15.37
CA ALA A 247 -21.78 0.97 15.56
C ALA A 247 -22.32 0.97 16.99
N GLU A 248 -23.60 0.69 17.13
CA GLU A 248 -24.33 0.67 18.40
C GLU A 248 -24.32 -0.72 19.07
N SER A 249 -24.08 -1.77 18.30
CA SER A 249 -24.01 -3.16 18.76
C SER A 249 -23.05 -3.99 17.90
N THR A 250 -22.69 -5.18 18.39
CA THR A 250 -21.90 -6.14 17.60
C THR A 250 -22.59 -6.48 16.28
N MET A 251 -23.91 -6.63 16.29
CA MET A 251 -24.67 -6.93 15.06
C MET A 251 -24.69 -5.73 14.12
N ASP A 252 -24.82 -4.52 14.63
CA ASP A 252 -24.75 -3.29 13.83
C ASP A 252 -23.36 -3.12 13.21
N ALA A 253 -22.29 -3.46 13.94
CA ALA A 253 -20.93 -3.48 13.40
C ALA A 253 -20.77 -4.49 12.24
N ILE A 254 -21.40 -5.68 12.36
CA ILE A 254 -21.42 -6.67 11.28
C ILE A 254 -22.16 -6.13 10.05
N VAL A 255 -23.34 -5.57 10.23
CA VAL A 255 -24.16 -5.04 9.13
C VAL A 255 -23.45 -3.88 8.42
N LYS A 256 -22.92 -2.91 9.17
CA LYS A 256 -22.17 -1.79 8.62
C LYS A 256 -20.88 -2.22 7.92
N GLY A 257 -20.14 -3.15 8.53
CA GLY A 257 -18.95 -3.74 7.93
C GLY A 257 -19.25 -4.50 6.64
N THR A 258 -20.37 -5.23 6.59
CA THR A 258 -20.82 -5.94 5.37
C THR A 258 -21.19 -4.94 4.28
N GLY A 259 -21.90 -3.87 4.58
CA GLY A 259 -22.25 -2.82 3.62
C GLY A 259 -21.03 -2.15 3.02
N ALA A 260 -20.08 -1.71 3.87
CA ALA A 260 -18.83 -1.12 3.43
C ALA A 260 -17.97 -2.09 2.58
N GLY A 261 -17.90 -3.36 3.00
CA GLY A 261 -17.21 -4.41 2.25
C GLY A 261 -17.83 -4.68 0.89
N LEU A 262 -19.16 -4.65 0.79
CA LEU A 262 -19.88 -4.87 -0.47
C LEU A 262 -19.61 -3.71 -1.45
N GLU A 263 -19.67 -2.47 -0.98
CA GLU A 263 -19.33 -1.30 -1.79
C GLU A 263 -17.89 -1.38 -2.31
N LEU A 264 -16.94 -1.74 -1.44
CA LEU A 264 -15.54 -1.92 -1.81
C LEU A 264 -15.37 -3.06 -2.83
N LEU A 265 -16.03 -4.20 -2.64
CA LEU A 265 -16.00 -5.34 -3.57
C LEU A 265 -16.49 -4.94 -4.97
N LEU A 266 -17.63 -4.29 -5.05
CA LEU A 266 -18.22 -3.85 -6.32
C LEU A 266 -17.34 -2.83 -7.03
N ASN A 267 -16.77 -1.88 -6.29
CA ASN A 267 -15.83 -0.90 -6.82
C ASN A 267 -14.56 -1.58 -7.36
N ILE A 268 -14.00 -2.57 -6.65
CA ILE A 268 -12.83 -3.33 -7.13
C ILE A 268 -13.17 -4.06 -8.43
N VAL A 269 -14.30 -4.77 -8.51
CA VAL A 269 -14.71 -5.49 -9.72
C VAL A 269 -14.85 -4.53 -10.91
N ALA A 270 -15.58 -3.43 -10.72
CA ALA A 270 -15.81 -2.43 -11.76
C ALA A 270 -14.49 -1.82 -12.26
N MET A 271 -13.61 -1.42 -11.33
CA MET A 271 -12.32 -0.82 -11.68
C MET A 271 -11.38 -1.81 -12.39
N LEU A 272 -11.37 -3.08 -11.98
CA LEU A 272 -10.58 -4.10 -12.65
C LEU A 272 -11.02 -4.29 -14.11
N ILE A 273 -12.33 -4.39 -14.35
CA ILE A 273 -12.87 -4.53 -15.72
C ILE A 273 -12.45 -3.34 -16.56
N VAL A 274 -12.69 -2.12 -16.08
CA VAL A 274 -12.40 -0.89 -16.83
C VAL A 274 -10.91 -0.75 -17.09
N PHE A 275 -10.05 -0.93 -16.08
CA PHE A 275 -8.61 -0.72 -16.24
C PHE A 275 -7.98 -1.78 -17.14
N ILE A 276 -8.38 -3.04 -17.03
CA ILE A 276 -7.87 -4.09 -17.93
C ILE A 276 -8.30 -3.80 -19.37
N ALA A 277 -9.54 -3.36 -19.60
CA ALA A 277 -10.02 -2.95 -20.91
C ALA A 277 -9.23 -1.76 -21.47
N LEU A 278 -8.97 -0.72 -20.65
CA LEU A 278 -8.18 0.44 -21.07
C LEU A 278 -6.73 0.07 -21.40
N VAL A 279 -6.10 -0.81 -20.62
CA VAL A 279 -4.74 -1.31 -20.94
C VAL A 279 -4.74 -2.09 -22.23
N TYR A 280 -5.76 -2.92 -22.47
CA TYR A 280 -5.90 -3.66 -23.73
C TYR A 280 -6.02 -2.71 -24.93
N LEU A 281 -6.88 -1.68 -24.83
CA LEU A 281 -7.05 -0.66 -25.86
C LEU A 281 -5.75 0.12 -26.11
N ALA A 282 -5.07 0.53 -25.03
CA ALA A 282 -3.77 1.21 -25.14
C ALA A 282 -2.74 0.33 -25.87
N ASN A 283 -2.65 -0.95 -25.51
CA ASN A 283 -1.74 -1.89 -26.16
C ASN A 283 -2.12 -2.16 -27.62
N ALA A 284 -3.42 -2.22 -27.95
CA ALA A 284 -3.89 -2.33 -29.32
C ALA A 284 -3.49 -1.11 -30.17
N MET A 285 -3.62 0.10 -29.61
CA MET A 285 -3.17 1.32 -30.30
C MET A 285 -1.64 1.38 -30.44
N LEU A 286 -0.88 1.03 -29.40
CA LEU A 286 0.58 0.98 -29.44
C LEU A 286 1.10 -0.08 -30.41
N GLY A 287 0.38 -1.21 -30.55
CA GLY A 287 0.70 -2.29 -31.47
C GLY A 287 0.51 -1.93 -32.97
N LEU A 288 -0.10 -0.77 -33.27
CA LEU A 288 -0.12 -0.23 -34.63
C LEU A 288 1.22 0.43 -35.03
N LEU A 289 2.08 0.71 -34.04
CA LEU A 289 3.41 1.25 -34.28
C LEU A 289 4.38 0.13 -34.68
N PRO A 290 5.45 0.45 -35.43
CA PRO A 290 6.49 -0.52 -35.74
C PRO A 290 7.11 -1.09 -34.45
N ASP A 291 7.62 -2.32 -34.57
CA ASP A 291 8.34 -2.96 -33.47
C ASP A 291 9.49 -2.08 -32.97
N PHE A 292 9.56 -1.89 -31.68
CA PHE A 292 10.60 -1.11 -31.02
C PHE A 292 11.56 -2.06 -30.29
N PHE A 293 12.84 -2.03 -30.66
CA PHE A 293 13.84 -2.99 -30.17
C PHE A 293 13.42 -4.47 -30.35
N GLY A 294 12.91 -4.82 -31.52
CA GLY A 294 12.60 -6.20 -31.91
C GLY A 294 11.37 -6.82 -31.25
N ALA A 295 10.49 -6.03 -30.65
CA ALA A 295 9.22 -6.50 -30.12
C ALA A 295 8.16 -5.38 -30.11
N PRO A 296 6.85 -5.73 -30.13
CA PRO A 296 5.76 -4.76 -30.09
C PRO A 296 5.85 -3.81 -28.90
N LEU A 297 5.53 -2.53 -29.12
CA LEU A 297 5.43 -1.56 -28.04
C LEU A 297 4.16 -1.83 -27.23
N THR A 298 4.31 -1.96 -25.92
CA THR A 298 3.19 -2.08 -24.98
C THR A 298 3.31 -1.02 -23.88
N LEU A 299 2.19 -0.71 -23.25
CA LEU A 299 2.15 0.21 -22.10
C LEU A 299 3.13 -0.24 -20.99
N GLN A 300 3.16 -1.55 -20.72
CA GLN A 300 4.05 -2.12 -19.71
C GLN A 300 5.53 -1.91 -20.07
N ARG A 301 5.92 -2.08 -21.35
CA ARG A 301 7.30 -1.83 -21.80
C ARG A 301 7.67 -0.36 -21.73
N ALA A 302 6.78 0.53 -22.20
CA ALA A 302 7.01 1.97 -22.16
C ALA A 302 7.20 2.46 -20.70
N LEU A 303 6.30 2.08 -19.80
CA LEU A 303 6.41 2.38 -18.39
C LEU A 303 7.62 1.68 -17.75
N GLY A 304 7.94 0.48 -18.24
CA GLY A 304 9.09 -0.29 -17.82
C GLY A 304 10.40 0.47 -18.02
N TRP A 305 10.61 1.06 -19.18
CA TRP A 305 11.81 1.86 -19.45
C TRP A 305 11.91 3.11 -18.57
N ILE A 306 10.78 3.77 -18.32
CA ILE A 306 10.73 4.97 -17.45
C ILE A 306 11.09 4.60 -16.01
N MET A 307 10.57 3.48 -15.50
CA MET A 307 10.74 3.05 -14.12
C MET A 307 11.97 2.14 -13.89
N ALA A 308 12.59 1.60 -14.95
CA ALA A 308 13.76 0.72 -14.84
C ALA A 308 14.92 1.33 -14.02
N PRO A 309 15.30 2.61 -14.18
CA PRO A 309 16.35 3.22 -13.35
C PRO A 309 16.00 3.20 -11.86
N ILE A 310 14.73 3.45 -11.51
CA ILE A 310 14.27 3.44 -10.12
C ILE A 310 14.29 2.01 -9.57
N CYS A 311 13.86 1.02 -10.37
CA CYS A 311 13.93 -0.38 -10.00
C CYS A 311 15.39 -0.85 -9.81
N TRP A 312 16.28 -0.40 -10.67
CA TRP A 312 17.71 -0.65 -10.52
C TRP A 312 18.25 -0.05 -9.23
N LEU A 313 17.92 1.20 -8.91
CA LEU A 313 18.29 1.83 -7.63
C LEU A 313 17.83 1.02 -6.42
N MET A 314 16.67 0.37 -6.47
CA MET A 314 16.22 -0.52 -5.38
C MET A 314 17.08 -1.77 -5.21
N GLY A 315 17.97 -2.07 -6.16
CA GLY A 315 18.88 -3.21 -6.14
C GLY A 315 18.45 -4.38 -7.03
N ILE A 316 17.53 -4.14 -7.96
CA ILE A 316 17.14 -5.11 -8.98
C ILE A 316 18.20 -5.11 -10.10
N PRO A 317 18.66 -6.27 -10.57
CA PRO A 317 19.60 -6.35 -11.69
C PRO A 317 19.06 -5.64 -12.93
N TRP A 318 19.92 -4.99 -13.70
CA TRP A 318 19.50 -4.25 -14.91
C TRP A 318 18.76 -5.14 -15.92
N SER A 319 19.15 -6.40 -16.04
CA SER A 319 18.45 -7.39 -16.88
C SER A 319 17.00 -7.63 -16.51
N GLN A 320 16.61 -7.39 -15.27
CA GLN A 320 15.26 -7.54 -14.74
C GLN A 320 14.54 -6.18 -14.55
N ALA A 321 15.29 -5.08 -14.63
CA ALA A 321 14.80 -3.74 -14.26
C ALA A 321 13.63 -3.26 -15.13
N VAL A 322 13.60 -3.62 -16.41
CA VAL A 322 12.50 -3.25 -17.33
C VAL A 322 11.22 -4.00 -16.96
N THR A 323 11.30 -5.29 -16.64
CA THR A 323 10.16 -6.09 -16.18
C THR A 323 9.62 -5.55 -14.85
N ALA A 324 10.48 -5.30 -13.88
CA ALA A 324 10.12 -4.70 -12.60
C ALA A 324 9.53 -3.28 -12.78
N GLY A 325 10.12 -2.49 -13.67
CA GLY A 325 9.64 -1.16 -14.02
C GLY A 325 8.24 -1.18 -14.64
N GLY A 326 7.94 -2.18 -15.46
CA GLY A 326 6.59 -2.41 -16.00
C GLY A 326 5.55 -2.59 -14.89
N LEU A 327 5.86 -3.39 -13.88
CA LEU A 327 5.00 -3.58 -12.70
C LEU A 327 4.81 -2.27 -11.91
N MET A 328 5.89 -1.50 -11.69
CA MET A 328 5.82 -0.19 -11.03
C MET A 328 4.99 0.81 -11.82
N GLY A 329 5.14 0.82 -13.15
CA GLY A 329 4.34 1.65 -14.03
C GLY A 329 2.86 1.30 -13.95
N ILE A 330 2.52 0.01 -14.03
CA ILE A 330 1.14 -0.49 -13.87
C ILE A 330 0.59 -0.10 -12.49
N LYS A 331 1.36 -0.27 -11.42
CA LYS A 331 0.96 0.14 -10.08
C LYS A 331 0.61 1.63 -10.03
N THR A 332 1.41 2.49 -10.64
CA THR A 332 1.25 3.94 -10.59
C THR A 332 0.10 4.43 -11.46
N VAL A 333 -0.06 3.87 -12.65
CA VAL A 333 -1.11 4.28 -13.60
C VAL A 333 -2.46 3.68 -13.26
N LEU A 334 -2.49 2.40 -12.89
CA LEU A 334 -3.72 1.66 -12.58
C LEU A 334 -3.87 1.50 -11.07
N ASN A 335 -3.36 0.40 -10.52
CA ASN A 335 -3.30 0.16 -9.07
C ASN A 335 -2.34 -1.00 -8.73
N GLU A 336 -2.06 -1.13 -7.43
CA GLU A 336 -1.19 -2.19 -6.88
C GLU A 336 -1.79 -3.58 -6.98
N LEU A 337 -3.12 -3.73 -6.96
CA LEU A 337 -3.78 -5.04 -7.09
C LEU A 337 -3.47 -5.68 -8.45
N ILE A 338 -3.60 -4.91 -9.54
CA ILE A 338 -3.28 -5.40 -10.89
C ILE A 338 -1.78 -5.71 -10.99
N ALA A 339 -0.93 -4.87 -10.41
CA ALA A 339 0.51 -5.09 -10.39
C ALA A 339 0.87 -6.38 -9.61
N TYR A 340 0.22 -6.66 -8.48
CA TYR A 340 0.41 -7.89 -7.71
C TYR A 340 -0.08 -9.14 -8.45
N LEU A 341 -1.23 -9.05 -9.14
CA LEU A 341 -1.71 -10.13 -9.99
C LEU A 341 -0.71 -10.45 -11.11
N GLN A 342 -0.15 -9.41 -11.74
CA GLN A 342 0.89 -9.58 -12.76
C GLN A 342 2.19 -10.15 -12.17
N LEU A 343 2.64 -9.67 -10.99
CA LEU A 343 3.83 -10.22 -10.32
C LEU A 343 3.66 -11.71 -10.00
N ALA A 344 2.49 -12.09 -9.50
CA ALA A 344 2.18 -13.50 -9.20
C ALA A 344 2.14 -14.40 -10.45
N ALA A 345 1.72 -13.84 -11.58
CA ALA A 345 1.62 -14.54 -12.87
C ALA A 345 2.94 -14.58 -13.67
N LEU A 346 3.98 -13.83 -13.25
CA LEU A 346 5.27 -13.83 -13.94
C LEU A 346 5.94 -15.22 -13.89
N PRO A 347 6.56 -15.67 -15.00
CA PRO A 347 7.42 -16.85 -14.98
C PRO A 347 8.49 -16.77 -13.88
N ALA A 348 8.89 -17.93 -13.36
CA ALA A 348 9.83 -18.00 -12.23
C ALA A 348 11.20 -17.35 -12.52
N ASP A 349 11.64 -17.38 -13.76
CA ASP A 349 12.89 -16.83 -14.28
C ASP A 349 12.84 -15.33 -14.62
N ALA A 350 11.66 -14.73 -14.72
CA ALA A 350 11.50 -13.31 -15.07
C ALA A 350 12.05 -12.36 -13.99
N LEU A 351 11.91 -12.71 -12.73
CA LEU A 351 12.48 -12.01 -11.58
C LEU A 351 13.01 -13.04 -10.57
N ASP A 352 14.22 -12.85 -10.09
CA ASP A 352 14.76 -13.67 -9.01
C ASP A 352 14.01 -13.47 -7.68
N PRO A 353 14.14 -14.38 -6.69
CA PRO A 353 13.40 -14.31 -5.43
C PRO A 353 13.63 -13.00 -4.66
N ARG A 354 14.85 -12.45 -4.71
CA ARG A 354 15.19 -11.17 -4.07
C ARG A 354 14.49 -10.01 -4.77
N SER A 355 14.50 -9.98 -6.09
CA SER A 355 13.80 -8.98 -6.91
C SER A 355 12.30 -9.03 -6.69
N ARG A 356 11.70 -10.23 -6.60
CA ARG A 356 10.26 -10.39 -6.26
C ARG A 356 9.93 -9.80 -4.90
N LEU A 357 10.80 -10.05 -3.91
CA LEU A 357 10.63 -9.50 -2.57
C LEU A 357 10.74 -7.97 -2.58
N ILE A 358 11.75 -7.40 -3.23
CA ILE A 358 11.90 -5.95 -3.39
C ILE A 358 10.64 -5.35 -4.04
N MET A 359 10.11 -5.99 -5.09
CA MET A 359 8.91 -5.53 -5.78
C MET A 359 7.66 -5.63 -4.91
N LEU A 360 7.54 -6.63 -4.04
CA LEU A 360 6.45 -6.67 -3.06
C LEU A 360 6.41 -5.37 -2.23
N TYR A 361 7.56 -4.93 -1.70
CA TYR A 361 7.64 -3.70 -0.90
C TYR A 361 7.44 -2.44 -1.74
N ALA A 362 8.04 -2.39 -2.93
CA ALA A 362 7.95 -1.23 -3.82
C ALA A 362 6.52 -0.97 -4.33
N MET A 363 5.72 -2.02 -4.46
CA MET A 363 4.33 -1.90 -4.91
C MET A 363 3.32 -1.79 -3.76
N CYS A 364 3.73 -2.00 -2.50
CA CYS A 364 2.85 -2.01 -1.33
C CYS A 364 2.42 -0.58 -0.93
N GLY A 365 1.49 0.00 -1.66
CA GLY A 365 0.93 1.31 -1.37
C GLY A 365 0.02 1.81 -2.48
N PHE A 366 -0.92 2.66 -2.10
CA PHE A 366 -1.98 3.22 -2.95
C PHE A 366 -1.54 4.39 -3.84
N ALA A 367 -0.24 4.60 -4.06
CA ALA A 367 0.26 5.69 -4.89
C ALA A 367 -0.06 5.46 -6.37
N ASN A 368 -1.29 5.75 -6.77
CA ASN A 368 -1.82 5.67 -8.13
C ASN A 368 -2.88 6.76 -8.37
N PHE A 369 -3.23 6.99 -9.65
CA PHE A 369 -4.19 8.04 -10.02
C PHE A 369 -5.61 7.78 -9.50
N GLY A 370 -6.06 6.52 -9.46
CA GLY A 370 -7.38 6.16 -8.94
C GLY A 370 -7.49 6.49 -7.45
N SER A 371 -6.50 6.07 -6.67
CA SER A 371 -6.43 6.36 -5.23
C SER A 371 -6.29 7.86 -4.94
N LEU A 372 -5.62 8.62 -5.81
CA LEU A 372 -5.57 10.07 -5.68
C LEU A 372 -6.97 10.69 -5.75
N GLY A 373 -7.79 10.27 -6.72
CA GLY A 373 -9.17 10.75 -6.83
C GLY A 373 -9.98 10.47 -5.56
N ILE A 374 -9.88 9.26 -5.03
CA ILE A 374 -10.55 8.84 -3.79
C ILE A 374 -10.07 9.69 -2.60
N MET A 375 -8.77 9.89 -2.45
CA MET A 375 -8.19 10.68 -1.37
C MET A 375 -8.61 12.15 -1.43
N ILE A 376 -8.58 12.76 -2.62
CA ILE A 376 -9.03 14.15 -2.81
C ILE A 376 -10.51 14.29 -2.44
N ALA A 377 -11.36 13.38 -2.91
CA ALA A 377 -12.78 13.39 -2.59
C ALA A 377 -13.02 13.23 -1.09
N GLY A 378 -12.36 12.27 -0.44
CA GLY A 378 -12.49 12.01 0.99
C GLY A 378 -12.05 13.21 1.84
N LEU A 379 -10.83 13.70 1.62
CA LEU A 379 -10.31 14.85 2.39
C LEU A 379 -11.10 16.14 2.15
N ALA A 380 -11.52 16.40 0.89
CA ALA A 380 -12.33 17.57 0.58
C ALA A 380 -13.73 17.52 1.20
N THR A 381 -14.29 16.33 1.41
CA THR A 381 -15.55 16.16 2.13
C THR A 381 -15.39 16.39 3.65
N MET A 382 -14.26 15.97 4.21
CA MET A 382 -13.97 16.15 5.64
C MET A 382 -13.55 17.56 6.02
N ALA A 383 -12.83 18.26 5.13
CA ALA A 383 -12.34 19.64 5.31
C ALA A 383 -12.47 20.43 4.00
N PRO A 384 -13.68 20.91 3.65
CA PRO A 384 -13.93 21.61 2.38
C PRO A 384 -13.05 22.85 2.18
N GLU A 385 -12.71 23.55 3.26
CA GLU A 385 -11.84 24.74 3.28
C GLU A 385 -10.39 24.43 2.87
N ARG A 386 -9.96 23.17 2.99
CA ARG A 386 -8.61 22.72 2.60
C ARG A 386 -8.56 22.07 1.22
N ARG A 387 -9.70 22.03 0.50
CA ARG A 387 -9.80 21.36 -0.80
C ARG A 387 -8.72 21.82 -1.80
N GLN A 388 -8.44 23.12 -1.83
CA GLN A 388 -7.43 23.67 -2.76
C GLN A 388 -6.02 23.18 -2.42
N ASP A 389 -5.67 23.09 -1.13
CA ASP A 389 -4.39 22.53 -0.67
C ASP A 389 -4.27 21.05 -1.05
N VAL A 390 -5.30 20.27 -0.77
CA VAL A 390 -5.35 18.82 -1.10
C VAL A 390 -5.15 18.60 -2.60
N VAL A 391 -5.84 19.36 -3.46
CA VAL A 391 -5.69 19.25 -4.92
C VAL A 391 -4.27 19.65 -5.34
N SER A 392 -3.72 20.75 -4.80
CA SER A 392 -2.37 21.22 -5.15
C SER A 392 -1.25 20.25 -4.75
N LEU A 393 -1.46 19.50 -3.67
CA LEU A 393 -0.53 18.48 -3.17
C LEU A 393 -0.75 17.10 -3.82
N GLY A 394 -1.86 16.91 -4.53
CA GLY A 394 -2.31 15.61 -5.00
C GLY A 394 -1.26 14.84 -5.81
N LEU A 395 -0.76 15.38 -6.91
CA LEU A 395 0.26 14.71 -7.73
C LEU A 395 1.57 14.49 -6.95
N LYS A 396 1.94 15.44 -6.09
CA LYS A 396 3.11 15.28 -5.22
C LYS A 396 2.95 14.11 -4.25
N SER A 397 1.73 13.84 -3.78
CA SER A 397 1.47 12.72 -2.88
C SER A 397 1.62 11.36 -3.58
N ILE A 398 1.29 11.23 -4.88
CA ILE A 398 1.63 10.04 -5.66
C ILE A 398 3.14 9.84 -5.72
N VAL A 399 3.89 10.90 -6.04
CA VAL A 399 5.35 10.85 -6.12
C VAL A 399 5.96 10.49 -4.76
N SER A 400 5.53 11.14 -3.67
CA SER A 400 6.04 10.86 -2.33
C SER A 400 5.70 9.44 -1.86
N GLY A 401 4.47 8.97 -2.10
CA GLY A 401 4.07 7.60 -1.80
C GLY A 401 4.88 6.58 -2.60
N THR A 402 5.12 6.84 -3.89
CA THR A 402 5.97 5.98 -4.73
C THR A 402 7.42 5.97 -4.24
N LEU A 403 8.02 7.12 -3.95
CA LEU A 403 9.38 7.20 -3.40
C LEU A 403 9.47 6.52 -2.03
N THR A 404 8.43 6.62 -1.21
CA THR A 404 8.36 5.94 0.09
C THR A 404 8.39 4.42 -0.09
N THR A 405 7.56 3.87 -0.96
CA THR A 405 7.53 2.42 -1.20
C THR A 405 8.80 1.92 -1.90
N CYS A 406 9.38 2.70 -2.81
CA CYS A 406 10.70 2.41 -3.41
C CYS A 406 11.82 2.44 -2.35
N LEU A 407 11.77 3.38 -1.41
CA LEU A 407 12.72 3.42 -0.27
C LEU A 407 12.63 2.14 0.56
N LEU A 408 11.42 1.65 0.84
CA LEU A 408 11.23 0.38 1.54
C LEU A 408 11.80 -0.80 0.73
N GLY A 409 11.55 -0.84 -0.58
CA GLY A 409 12.16 -1.82 -1.48
C GLY A 409 13.68 -1.81 -1.44
N ALA A 410 14.29 -0.61 -1.46
CA ALA A 410 15.75 -0.45 -1.35
C ALA A 410 16.29 -0.91 0.02
N ILE A 411 15.62 -0.55 1.13
CA ILE A 411 16.01 -0.98 2.49
C ILE A 411 15.95 -2.51 2.60
N VAL A 412 14.89 -3.11 2.09
CA VAL A 412 14.75 -4.59 2.06
C VAL A 412 15.84 -5.22 1.19
N GLY A 413 16.16 -4.59 0.07
CA GLY A 413 17.27 -4.98 -0.79
C GLY A 413 18.65 -4.91 -0.09
N VAL A 414 18.87 -3.97 0.83
CA VAL A 414 20.09 -3.93 1.65
C VAL A 414 20.14 -5.10 2.62
N LEU A 415 19.00 -5.47 3.18
CA LEU A 415 18.91 -6.47 4.26
C LEU A 415 18.84 -7.92 3.76
N ASN A 416 18.54 -8.14 2.48
CA ASN A 416 18.46 -9.47 1.86
C ASN A 416 19.48 -9.60 0.74
#